data_667d0b6da977f0a640c6af80f2051700
#
_entry.id   667d0b6da977f0a640c6af80f2051700
#
_cell.length_a   1.000
_cell.length_b   1.000
_cell.length_c   1.000
_cell.angle_alpha   90.00
_cell.angle_beta   90.00
_cell.angle_gamma   90.00
#
_symmetry.space_group_name_H-M   'P 1'
#
loop_
_entity.id
_entity.type
_entity.pdbx_description
1 polymer ?
#
loop_
_entity_poly.entity_id
_entity_poly.type
_entity_poly.pdbx_seq_one_letter_code
_entity_poly.pdbx_strand_id
1 'polypeptide(L)'
;MNKDTIYASLTKNQKTAISIIRVSGSQTKTILKKFLKKEVNPKETNLRNIYDSNGEFIDQGLILFFSKPHSPTGEDVAEFHVHGSISIIKKIELELDKIKHVREAEPGEFTKRSLQNDKIDLLQVEGLDDLLEASTETQRKQA
;
A
#
# COMPACT_ATOMS: atom_id res chain seq x y z
N MET A 1 -10.54 4.46 -18.98
CA MET A 1 -10.74 3.38 -18.00
C MET A 1 -10.33 3.84 -16.63
N ASN A 2 -11.25 3.78 -15.71
CA ASN A 2 -10.94 4.15 -14.33
C ASN A 2 -10.18 3.02 -13.67
N LYS A 3 -8.94 3.29 -13.32
CA LYS A 3 -8.18 2.37 -12.49
C LYS A 3 -8.50 2.69 -11.04
N ASP A 4 -8.97 1.70 -10.32
CA ASP A 4 -9.13 1.84 -8.89
C ASP A 4 -7.77 2.08 -8.22
N THR A 5 -7.79 2.81 -7.12
CA THR A 5 -6.63 2.87 -6.24
C THR A 5 -6.60 1.57 -5.44
N ILE A 6 -5.43 0.97 -5.30
CA ILE A 6 -5.27 -0.31 -4.64
C ILE A 6 -4.41 -0.18 -3.40
N TYR A 7 -4.65 -1.07 -2.44
CA TYR A 7 -3.82 -1.15 -1.24
C TYR A 7 -3.52 -2.61 -0.90
N ALA A 8 -2.45 -2.82 -0.18
CA ALA A 8 -2.15 -4.12 0.39
C ALA A 8 -1.24 -3.95 1.61
N SER A 9 -1.39 -4.85 2.56
CA SER A 9 -0.42 -4.99 3.64
C SER A 9 0.71 -5.89 3.13
N LEU A 10 1.91 -5.35 3.08
CA LEU A 10 3.08 -6.08 2.59
C LEU A 10 3.60 -7.10 3.60
N THR A 11 3.11 -7.03 4.84
CA THR A 11 3.57 -7.85 5.96
C THR A 11 2.44 -8.67 6.59
N LYS A 12 1.35 -8.88 5.86
CA LYS A 12 0.07 -9.38 6.38
C LYS A 12 0.14 -10.66 7.19
N ASN A 13 1.03 -11.57 6.85
CA ASN A 13 1.13 -12.89 7.49
C ASN A 13 2.38 -13.05 8.33
N GLN A 14 3.05 -11.95 8.67
CA GLN A 14 4.28 -12.00 9.42
C GLN A 14 4.12 -11.31 10.77
N LYS A 15 4.64 -11.95 11.81
CA LYS A 15 4.74 -11.29 13.12
C LYS A 15 5.95 -10.37 13.08
N THR A 16 5.71 -9.11 12.76
CA THR A 16 6.75 -8.09 12.69
C THR A 16 6.45 -6.96 13.65
N ALA A 17 7.49 -6.27 14.11
CA ALA A 17 7.32 -5.09 14.95
C ALA A 17 6.65 -3.96 14.17
N ILE A 18 6.87 -3.92 12.87
CA ILE A 18 6.33 -2.89 11.97
C ILE A 18 5.61 -3.58 10.82
N SER A 19 4.44 -3.06 10.47
CA SER A 19 3.71 -3.48 9.28
C SER A 19 3.66 -2.35 8.28
N ILE A 20 3.67 -2.70 7.00
CA ILE A 20 3.67 -1.73 5.91
C ILE A 20 2.40 -1.92 5.08
N ILE A 21 1.62 -0.85 4.95
CA ILE A 21 0.46 -0.83 4.06
C ILE A 21 0.78 0.12 2.92
N ARG A 22 0.78 -0.41 1.71
CA ARG A 22 1.06 0.36 0.49
C ARG A 22 -0.23 0.68 -0.23
N VAL A 23 -0.32 1.92 -0.71
CA VAL A 23 -1.45 2.42 -1.50
C VAL A 23 -0.90 2.95 -2.81
N SER A 24 -1.55 2.62 -3.93
CA SER A 24 -1.13 3.10 -5.26
C SER A 24 -2.34 3.47 -6.10
N GLY A 25 -2.34 4.65 -6.66
CA GLY A 25 -3.37 5.10 -7.57
C GLY A 25 -3.75 6.56 -7.43
N SER A 26 -4.79 6.96 -8.16
CA SER A 26 -5.23 8.35 -8.24
C SER A 26 -5.81 8.90 -6.92
N GLN A 27 -6.27 8.04 -6.03
CA GLN A 27 -6.85 8.45 -4.75
C GLN A 27 -5.82 8.56 -3.62
N THR A 28 -4.54 8.33 -3.90
CA THR A 28 -3.50 8.30 -2.85
C THR A 28 -3.43 9.60 -2.04
N LYS A 29 -3.44 10.75 -2.72
CA LYS A 29 -3.42 12.05 -2.02
C LYS A 29 -4.67 12.26 -1.16
N THR A 30 -5.82 11.87 -1.68
CA THR A 30 -7.08 11.93 -0.95
C THR A 30 -7.04 11.06 0.31
N ILE A 31 -6.50 9.86 0.17
CA ILE A 31 -6.32 8.92 1.29
C ILE A 31 -5.42 9.53 2.37
N LEU A 32 -4.27 10.07 1.96
CA LEU A 32 -3.35 10.70 2.91
C LEU A 32 -4.02 11.84 3.67
N LYS A 33 -4.76 12.68 2.96
CA LYS A 33 -5.46 13.81 3.57
C LYS A 33 -6.51 13.33 4.58
N LYS A 34 -7.23 12.25 4.27
CA LYS A 34 -8.24 11.71 5.17
C LYS A 34 -7.65 11.13 6.45
N PHE A 35 -6.55 10.38 6.32
CA PHE A 35 -5.92 9.72 7.47
C PHE A 35 -5.07 10.66 8.31
N LEU A 36 -4.39 11.62 7.69
CA LEU A 36 -3.40 12.45 8.37
C LEU A 36 -3.87 13.86 8.66
N LYS A 37 -4.91 14.28 7.97
CA LYS A 37 -5.50 15.64 8.09
C LYS A 37 -4.55 16.77 7.70
N LYS A 38 -3.40 16.42 7.12
CA LYS A 38 -2.39 17.36 6.61
C LYS A 38 -1.79 16.78 5.35
N GLU A 39 -1.27 17.65 4.50
CA GLU A 39 -0.55 17.22 3.31
C GLU A 39 0.81 16.62 3.68
N VAL A 40 1.27 15.71 2.84
CA VAL A 40 2.56 15.05 2.98
C VAL A 40 3.40 15.41 1.76
N ASN A 41 4.61 15.88 2.00
CA ASN A 41 5.53 16.23 0.93
C ASN A 41 6.24 14.97 0.41
N PRO A 42 6.36 14.82 -0.93
CA PRO A 42 7.15 13.75 -1.51
C PRO A 42 8.61 13.87 -1.07
N LYS A 43 9.31 12.73 -1.01
CA LYS A 43 10.73 12.66 -0.66
C LYS A 43 11.07 12.98 0.80
N GLU A 44 10.09 13.23 1.62
CA GLU A 44 10.31 13.42 3.05
C GLU A 44 9.80 12.21 3.82
N THR A 45 10.51 11.87 4.89
CA THR A 45 10.04 10.87 5.85
C THR A 45 9.26 11.62 6.92
N ASN A 46 7.98 11.28 7.06
CA ASN A 46 7.07 11.99 7.95
C ASN A 46 6.56 11.07 9.06
N LEU A 47 6.90 11.40 10.31
CA LEU A 47 6.27 10.75 11.45
C LEU A 47 4.94 11.45 11.70
N ARG A 48 3.85 10.72 11.62
CA ARG A 48 2.50 11.29 11.65
C ARG A 48 1.55 10.47 12.51
N ASN A 49 0.61 11.16 13.12
CA ASN A 49 -0.54 10.53 13.74
C ASN A 49 -1.54 10.18 12.65
N ILE A 50 -2.12 8.98 12.75
CA ILE A 50 -3.07 8.43 11.79
C ILE A 50 -4.43 8.36 12.48
N TYR A 51 -5.48 8.85 11.81
CA TYR A 51 -6.83 8.95 12.35
C TYR A 51 -7.84 8.24 11.47
N ASP A 52 -8.93 7.78 12.08
CA ASP A 52 -10.05 7.22 11.33
C ASP A 52 -11.01 8.33 10.84
N SER A 53 -12.08 7.92 10.17
CA SER A 53 -13.06 8.85 9.61
C SER A 53 -13.82 9.65 10.67
N ASN A 54 -13.83 9.18 11.91
CA ASN A 54 -14.44 9.88 13.04
C ASN A 54 -13.45 10.77 13.78
N GLY A 55 -12.21 10.87 13.30
CA GLY A 55 -11.18 11.65 13.95
C GLY A 55 -10.51 10.99 15.14
N GLU A 56 -10.78 9.69 15.36
CA GLU A 56 -10.15 8.95 16.45
C GLU A 56 -8.77 8.45 16.03
N PHE A 57 -7.83 8.52 16.97
CA PHE A 57 -6.45 8.09 16.77
C PHE A 57 -6.38 6.57 16.52
N ILE A 58 -5.65 6.20 15.48
CA ILE A 58 -5.37 4.79 15.17
C ILE A 58 -3.97 4.41 15.63
N ASP A 59 -2.96 5.13 15.15
CA ASP A 59 -1.55 4.85 15.43
C ASP A 59 -0.69 6.04 15.01
N GLN A 60 0.55 6.05 15.48
CA GLN A 60 1.58 6.96 14.98
C GLN A 60 2.57 6.14 14.16
N GLY A 61 2.83 6.56 12.94
CA GLY A 61 3.70 5.81 12.04
C GLY A 61 4.45 6.71 11.08
N LEU A 62 5.36 6.09 10.35
CA LEU A 62 6.09 6.77 9.29
C LEU A 62 5.29 6.70 8.00
N ILE A 63 5.16 7.85 7.35
CA ILE A 63 4.43 7.96 6.10
C ILE A 63 5.42 8.34 5.00
N LEU A 64 5.47 7.53 3.96
CA LEU A 64 6.25 7.79 2.76
C LEU A 64 5.31 8.10 1.62
N PHE A 65 5.59 9.13 0.85
CA PHE A 65 4.81 9.49 -0.32
C PHE A 65 5.72 9.63 -1.53
N PHE A 66 5.36 8.93 -2.60
CA PHE A 66 6.07 8.97 -3.88
C PHE A 66 5.12 9.53 -4.93
N SER A 67 5.44 10.71 -5.44
CA SER A 67 4.64 11.37 -6.46
C SER A 67 4.89 10.78 -7.83
N LYS A 68 3.82 10.52 -8.58
CA LYS A 68 3.95 10.03 -9.96
C LYS A 68 4.78 10.99 -10.81
N PRO A 69 5.58 10.55 -11.78
CA PRO A 69 5.84 9.15 -12.09
C PRO A 69 6.99 8.54 -11.28
N HIS A 70 7.53 9.27 -10.31
CA HIS A 70 8.69 8.88 -9.51
C HIS A 70 8.28 8.01 -8.32
N SER A 71 7.75 6.84 -8.64
CA SER A 71 7.24 5.90 -7.64
C SER A 71 7.46 4.46 -8.09
N PRO A 72 7.29 3.48 -7.18
CA PRO A 72 7.44 2.06 -7.56
C PRO A 72 6.52 1.60 -8.67
N THR A 73 5.31 2.14 -8.76
CA THR A 73 4.32 1.73 -9.77
C THR A 73 4.18 2.72 -10.91
N GLY A 74 4.80 3.90 -10.81
CA GLY A 74 4.58 5.00 -11.74
C GLY A 74 3.34 5.84 -11.43
N GLU A 75 2.56 5.44 -10.44
CA GLU A 75 1.39 6.18 -9.94
C GLU A 75 1.76 6.92 -8.65
N ASP A 76 0.85 7.73 -8.10
CA ASP A 76 1.04 8.22 -6.74
C ASP A 76 0.99 7.03 -5.78
N VAL A 77 2.01 6.90 -4.94
CA VAL A 77 2.15 5.78 -3.99
C VAL A 77 2.38 6.34 -2.59
N ALA A 78 1.71 5.75 -1.61
CA ALA A 78 1.98 6.02 -0.22
C ALA A 78 2.25 4.72 0.53
N GLU A 79 3.08 4.79 1.56
CA GLU A 79 3.31 3.67 2.46
C GLU A 79 3.09 4.14 3.89
N PHE A 80 2.27 3.38 4.61
CA PHE A 80 2.03 3.57 6.04
C PHE A 80 2.85 2.52 6.79
N HIS A 81 3.88 2.95 7.51
CA HIS A 81 4.70 2.10 8.34
C HIS A 81 4.20 2.23 9.77
N VAL A 82 3.43 1.26 10.21
CA VAL A 82 2.71 1.28 11.49
C VAL A 82 3.15 0.14 12.39
N HIS A 83 2.71 0.14 13.64
CA HIS A 83 2.97 -0.98 14.55
C HIS A 83 2.36 -2.28 14.01
N GLY A 84 3.06 -3.40 14.19
CA GLY A 84 2.66 -4.69 13.66
C GLY A 84 1.51 -5.33 14.44
N SER A 85 0.44 -4.60 14.65
CA SER A 85 -0.76 -5.05 15.35
C SER A 85 -1.84 -5.39 14.35
N ILE A 86 -2.43 -6.57 14.48
CA ILE A 86 -3.54 -7.00 13.64
C ILE A 86 -4.71 -6.01 13.72
N SER A 87 -5.01 -5.49 14.91
CA SER A 87 -6.11 -4.55 15.08
C SER A 87 -5.86 -3.23 14.37
N ILE A 88 -4.63 -2.73 14.37
CA ILE A 88 -4.26 -1.50 13.66
C ILE A 88 -4.38 -1.70 12.15
N ILE A 89 -3.83 -2.80 11.64
CA ILE A 89 -3.89 -3.13 10.21
C ILE A 89 -5.33 -3.23 9.74
N LYS A 90 -6.15 -3.98 10.47
CA LYS A 90 -7.58 -4.14 10.13
C LYS A 90 -8.34 -2.82 10.16
N LYS A 91 -8.03 -1.96 11.13
CA LYS A 91 -8.68 -0.66 11.23
C LYS A 91 -8.36 0.20 10.00
N ILE A 92 -7.10 0.23 9.59
CA ILE A 92 -6.69 1.00 8.41
C ILE A 92 -7.35 0.42 7.16
N GLU A 93 -7.35 -0.90 7.00
CA GLU A 93 -7.98 -1.56 5.85
C GLU A 93 -9.48 -1.27 5.78
N LEU A 94 -10.18 -1.32 6.91
CA LEU A 94 -11.60 -0.97 6.95
C LEU A 94 -11.85 0.47 6.54
N GLU A 95 -11.01 1.39 6.97
CA GLU A 95 -11.13 2.79 6.59
C GLU A 95 -10.85 3.00 5.11
N LEU A 96 -9.87 2.28 4.55
CA LEU A 96 -9.59 2.32 3.11
C LEU A 96 -10.77 1.80 2.30
N ASP A 97 -11.40 0.73 2.74
CA ASP A 97 -12.55 0.13 2.04
C ASP A 97 -13.78 1.05 2.00
N LYS A 98 -13.85 2.04 2.88
CA LYS A 98 -14.95 3.02 2.87
C LYS A 98 -14.80 4.06 1.76
N ILE A 99 -13.63 4.18 1.18
CA ILE A 99 -13.34 5.22 0.17
C ILE A 99 -13.71 4.69 -1.21
N LYS A 100 -14.48 5.47 -1.94
CA LYS A 100 -14.92 5.10 -3.28
C LYS A 100 -13.72 4.93 -4.22
N HIS A 101 -13.75 3.89 -5.03
CA HIS A 101 -12.68 3.53 -5.99
C HIS A 101 -11.37 3.14 -5.34
N VAL A 102 -11.43 2.70 -4.09
CA VAL A 102 -10.29 2.15 -3.36
C VAL A 102 -10.61 0.71 -2.98
N ARG A 103 -9.72 -0.21 -3.27
CA ARG A 103 -9.92 -1.63 -2.99
C ARG A 103 -8.60 -2.33 -2.68
N GLU A 104 -8.69 -3.50 -2.08
CA GLU A 104 -7.52 -4.34 -1.87
C GLU A 104 -6.95 -4.79 -3.21
N ALA A 105 -5.63 -4.80 -3.32
CA ALA A 105 -4.92 -5.24 -4.52
C ALA A 105 -5.06 -6.74 -4.70
N GLU A 106 -5.13 -7.17 -5.96
CA GLU A 106 -4.99 -8.58 -6.31
C GLU A 106 -3.52 -8.97 -6.32
N PRO A 107 -3.20 -10.26 -6.16
CA PRO A 107 -1.80 -10.71 -6.22
C PRO A 107 -1.13 -10.22 -7.50
N GLY A 108 0.07 -9.64 -7.35
CA GLY A 108 0.85 -9.14 -8.48
C GLY A 108 0.37 -7.83 -9.08
N GLU A 109 -0.66 -7.20 -8.55
CA GLU A 109 -1.24 -6.00 -9.16
C GLU A 109 -0.32 -4.79 -9.11
N PHE A 110 0.45 -4.60 -8.04
CA PHE A 110 1.44 -3.52 -7.99
C PHE A 110 2.49 -3.69 -9.08
N THR A 111 2.99 -4.91 -9.25
CA THR A 111 3.97 -5.25 -10.29
C THR A 111 3.39 -5.02 -11.69
N LYS A 112 2.15 -5.41 -11.91
CA LYS A 112 1.44 -5.20 -13.17
C LYS A 112 1.36 -3.71 -13.50
N ARG A 113 1.05 -2.87 -12.53
CA ARG A 113 0.99 -1.42 -12.75
C ARG A 113 2.37 -0.83 -13.03
N SER A 114 3.41 -1.36 -12.37
CA SER A 114 4.79 -0.95 -12.66
C SER A 114 5.15 -1.21 -14.11
N LEU A 115 4.78 -2.38 -14.63
CA LEU A 115 5.00 -2.71 -16.03
C LEU A 115 4.21 -1.78 -16.97
N GLN A 116 2.93 -1.55 -16.67
CA GLN A 116 2.07 -0.68 -17.49
C GLN A 116 2.61 0.75 -17.57
N ASN A 117 3.35 1.19 -16.57
CA ASN A 117 3.92 2.52 -16.49
C ASN A 117 5.44 2.53 -16.79
N ASP A 118 5.94 1.48 -17.42
CA ASP A 118 7.35 1.38 -17.87
C ASP A 118 8.38 1.51 -16.75
N LYS A 119 8.04 1.03 -15.54
CA LYS A 119 8.94 1.10 -14.39
C LYS A 119 9.89 -0.08 -14.30
N ILE A 120 9.49 -1.23 -14.86
CA ILE A 120 10.32 -2.44 -14.93
C ILE A 120 10.14 -3.05 -16.31
N ASP A 121 11.15 -3.80 -16.77
CA ASP A 121 11.06 -4.46 -18.07
C ASP A 121 10.35 -5.82 -17.94
N LEU A 122 10.00 -6.41 -19.10
CA LEU A 122 9.25 -7.64 -19.16
C LEU A 122 9.98 -8.82 -18.50
N LEU A 123 11.30 -8.89 -18.66
CA LEU A 123 12.08 -9.95 -18.06
C LEU A 123 12.06 -9.89 -16.54
N GLN A 124 12.14 -8.69 -15.98
CA GLN A 124 12.03 -8.48 -14.53
C GLN A 124 10.67 -8.88 -14.02
N VAL A 125 9.61 -8.56 -14.76
CA VAL A 125 8.23 -8.94 -14.38
C VAL A 125 8.08 -10.45 -14.37
N GLU A 126 8.56 -11.14 -15.39
CA GLU A 126 8.46 -12.60 -15.45
C GLU A 126 9.18 -13.27 -14.29
N GLY A 127 10.38 -12.79 -13.96
CA GLY A 127 11.12 -13.30 -12.81
C GLY A 127 10.40 -13.08 -11.49
N LEU A 128 9.79 -11.92 -11.29
CA LEU A 128 9.02 -11.61 -10.09
C LEU A 128 7.75 -12.46 -9.99
N ASP A 129 7.05 -12.66 -11.09
CA ASP A 129 5.84 -13.49 -11.12
C ASP A 129 6.17 -14.93 -10.75
N ASP A 130 7.26 -15.49 -11.28
CA ASP A 130 7.70 -16.84 -10.95
C ASP A 130 8.01 -16.96 -9.45
N LEU A 131 8.67 -15.96 -8.87
CA LEU A 131 8.99 -15.95 -7.45
C LEU A 131 7.72 -15.87 -6.59
N LEU A 132 6.75 -15.04 -6.99
CA LEU A 132 5.49 -14.89 -6.28
C LEU A 132 4.68 -16.18 -6.33
N GLU A 133 4.61 -16.84 -7.47
CA GLU A 133 3.91 -18.12 -7.62
C GLU A 133 4.55 -19.20 -6.76
N ALA A 134 5.87 -19.28 -6.76
CA ALA A 134 6.59 -20.24 -5.93
C ALA A 134 6.32 -20.01 -4.44
N SER A 135 6.32 -18.77 -3.98
CA SER A 135 5.98 -18.41 -2.61
C SER A 135 4.57 -18.83 -2.22
N THR A 136 3.61 -18.56 -3.12
CA THR A 136 2.20 -18.88 -2.89
C THR A 136 1.99 -20.40 -2.78
N GLU A 137 2.62 -21.18 -3.65
CA GLU A 137 2.53 -22.64 -3.58
C GLU A 137 3.15 -23.19 -2.31
N THR A 138 4.29 -22.67 -1.90
CA THR A 138 4.93 -23.06 -0.65
C THR A 138 4.02 -22.78 0.54
N GLN A 139 3.39 -21.62 0.58
CA GLN A 139 2.45 -21.26 1.64
C GLN A 139 1.24 -22.19 1.66
N ARG A 140 0.71 -22.55 0.51
CA ARG A 140 -0.41 -23.49 0.43
C ARG A 140 -0.06 -24.88 0.94
N LYS A 141 1.15 -25.34 0.65
CA LYS A 141 1.61 -26.65 1.10
C LYS A 141 1.85 -26.70 2.60
N GLN A 142 2.15 -25.58 3.21
CA GLN A 142 2.36 -25.46 4.65
C GLN A 142 1.06 -25.28 5.44
N ALA A 143 0.01 -24.87 4.77
CA ALA A 143 -1.30 -24.76 5.38
C ALA A 143 -2.00 -26.13 5.44
#